data_b31d062769944c3da2cefaa2ee10ba0c
#
_entry.id   b31d062769944c3da2cefaa2ee10ba0c
#
_cell.length_a   1.000
_cell.length_b   1.000
_cell.length_c   1.000
_cell.angle_alpha   90.00
_cell.angle_beta   90.00
_cell.angle_gamma   90.00
#
_symmetry.space_group_name_H-M   'P 1'
#
loop_
_entity.id
_entity.type
_entity.pdbx_description
1 polymer ?
#
loop_
_entity_poly.entity_id
_entity_poly.type
_entity_poly.pdbx_seq_one_letter_code
_entity_poly.pdbx_strand_id
1 'polypeptide(L)'
;MGSRLLWAIATIAVTLPATGSGEPKAVLDYGFYKSRVEPIFLAKKDGHTRCVVCHSDSNNNFHLEKLGPGANAWTDEQSRRNFEMVAKLVNAGDPESSLLTQHPLAPEAGGHAFHSGGRQFESKNDEDWKTLVAFVNGAKTP
;
A
#
# COMPACT_ATOMS: atom_id res chain seq x y z
N MET A 1 -18.53 60.67 49.87
CA MET A 1 -19.06 59.34 49.42
C MET A 1 -18.78 59.21 47.95
N GLY A 2 -17.70 58.48 47.58
CA GLY A 2 -17.25 58.34 46.21
C GLY A 2 -17.49 56.90 45.70
N SER A 3 -18.41 56.77 44.78
CA SER A 3 -18.68 55.44 44.13
C SER A 3 -17.64 55.16 43.06
N ARG A 4 -16.84 54.09 43.23
CA ARG A 4 -15.90 53.63 42.23
C ARG A 4 -16.59 52.64 41.31
N LEU A 5 -16.80 53.04 40.07
CA LEU A 5 -17.29 52.18 38.99
C LEU A 5 -16.15 51.27 38.50
N LEU A 6 -16.23 49.97 38.75
CA LEU A 6 -15.31 48.97 38.22
C LEU A 6 -15.78 48.56 36.82
N TRP A 7 -14.98 48.88 35.81
CA TRP A 7 -15.19 48.38 34.45
C TRP A 7 -14.58 47.00 34.33
N ALA A 8 -15.40 45.97 34.10
CA ALA A 8 -14.94 44.63 33.78
C ALA A 8 -14.65 44.56 32.27
N ILE A 9 -13.38 44.34 31.93
CA ILE A 9 -12.97 44.09 30.54
C ILE A 9 -13.18 42.61 30.27
N ALA A 10 -14.18 42.28 29.45
CA ALA A 10 -14.38 40.92 28.96
C ALA A 10 -13.45 40.65 27.78
N THR A 11 -12.44 39.79 27.98
CA THR A 11 -11.57 39.28 26.92
C THR A 11 -12.30 38.18 26.14
N ILE A 12 -12.67 38.47 24.90
CA ILE A 12 -13.22 37.45 23.97
C ILE A 12 -12.06 36.68 23.39
N ALA A 13 -11.92 35.41 23.79
CA ALA A 13 -10.98 34.49 23.18
C ALA A 13 -11.53 34.05 21.81
N VAL A 14 -10.92 34.52 20.73
CA VAL A 14 -11.21 34.05 19.37
C VAL A 14 -10.47 32.72 19.15
N THR A 15 -11.21 31.62 19.20
CA THR A 15 -10.69 30.31 18.80
C THR A 15 -10.71 30.20 17.28
N LEU A 16 -9.54 30.28 16.65
CA LEU A 16 -9.37 29.98 15.22
C LEU A 16 -9.62 28.49 14.98
N PRO A 17 -10.44 28.10 13.99
CA PRO A 17 -10.56 26.70 13.62
C PRO A 17 -9.21 26.21 13.08
N ALA A 18 -8.68 25.10 13.63
CA ALA A 18 -7.55 24.42 13.06
C ALA A 18 -7.94 23.92 11.67
N THR A 19 -7.42 24.53 10.62
CA THR A 19 -7.47 23.99 9.26
C THR A 19 -6.65 22.73 9.25
N GLY A 20 -7.34 21.58 9.27
CA GLY A 20 -6.72 20.28 9.07
C GLY A 20 -6.08 20.25 7.69
N SER A 21 -4.76 20.44 7.63
CA SER A 21 -3.95 20.18 6.45
C SER A 21 -3.94 18.68 6.24
N GLY A 22 -4.91 18.15 5.49
CA GLY A 22 -4.83 16.80 4.97
C GLY A 22 -3.56 16.71 4.12
N GLU A 23 -2.57 15.96 4.56
CA GLU A 23 -1.40 15.68 3.72
C GLU A 23 -1.86 15.10 2.38
N PRO A 24 -1.25 15.51 1.26
CA PRO A 24 -1.63 14.99 -0.04
C PRO A 24 -1.46 13.46 -0.04
N LYS A 25 -2.53 12.74 -0.36
CA LYS A 25 -2.52 11.28 -0.44
C LYS A 25 -1.45 10.84 -1.44
N ALA A 26 -0.62 9.86 -1.07
CA ALA A 26 0.40 9.32 -1.96
C ALA A 26 -0.20 8.89 -3.31
N VAL A 27 0.51 9.14 -4.39
CA VAL A 27 0.09 8.77 -5.76
C VAL A 27 0.93 7.58 -6.21
N LEU A 28 0.28 6.48 -6.55
CA LEU A 28 0.95 5.29 -7.04
C LEU A 28 1.59 5.55 -8.41
N ASP A 29 2.82 5.07 -8.58
CA ASP A 29 3.61 5.28 -9.80
C ASP A 29 3.66 4.00 -10.63
N TYR A 30 3.18 4.06 -11.87
CA TYR A 30 3.21 2.90 -12.77
C TYR A 30 4.64 2.47 -13.15
N GLY A 31 5.54 3.41 -13.32
CA GLY A 31 6.94 3.11 -13.63
C GLY A 31 7.61 2.33 -12.51
N PHE A 32 7.42 2.78 -11.26
CA PHE A 32 7.89 2.07 -10.08
C PHE A 32 7.25 0.68 -9.96
N TYR A 33 5.93 0.60 -10.16
CA TYR A 33 5.23 -0.68 -10.19
C TYR A 33 5.88 -1.65 -11.20
N LYS A 34 6.00 -1.22 -12.46
CA LYS A 34 6.50 -2.04 -13.56
C LYS A 34 7.92 -2.53 -13.33
N SER A 35 8.79 -1.65 -12.83
CA SER A 35 10.22 -1.94 -12.68
C SER A 35 10.58 -2.63 -11.36
N ARG A 36 9.79 -2.44 -10.29
CA ARG A 36 10.16 -2.89 -8.94
C ARG A 36 9.14 -3.83 -8.29
N VAL A 37 7.84 -3.59 -8.48
CA VAL A 37 6.78 -4.39 -7.84
C VAL A 37 6.43 -5.61 -8.68
N GLU A 38 6.23 -5.44 -9.97
CA GLU A 38 5.85 -6.52 -10.89
C GLU A 38 6.82 -7.72 -10.86
N PRO A 39 8.15 -7.52 -10.81
CA PRO A 39 9.10 -8.63 -10.69
C PRO A 39 8.89 -9.48 -9.44
N ILE A 40 8.42 -8.92 -8.34
CA ILE A 40 8.14 -9.66 -7.10
C ILE A 40 7.06 -10.73 -7.33
N PHE A 41 6.03 -10.41 -8.10
CA PHE A 41 4.94 -11.36 -8.39
C PHE A 41 5.37 -12.53 -9.28
N LEU A 42 6.43 -12.33 -10.06
CA LEU A 42 7.01 -13.34 -10.98
C LEU A 42 8.14 -14.15 -10.34
N ALA A 43 8.77 -13.60 -9.31
CA ALA A 43 9.93 -14.19 -8.68
C ALA A 43 9.57 -15.51 -7.99
N LYS A 44 10.45 -16.53 -8.15
CA LYS A 44 10.40 -17.77 -7.38
C LYS A 44 11.19 -17.56 -6.09
N LYS A 45 10.51 -17.73 -4.96
CA LYS A 45 11.16 -17.79 -3.64
C LYS A 45 11.25 -19.24 -3.17
N ASP A 46 12.32 -19.59 -2.47
CA ASP A 46 12.49 -20.92 -1.92
C ASP A 46 11.37 -21.24 -0.92
N GLY A 47 10.79 -22.43 -1.05
CA GLY A 47 9.67 -22.85 -0.22
C GLY A 47 8.32 -22.23 -0.56
N HIS A 48 8.23 -21.29 -1.50
CA HIS A 48 6.99 -20.58 -1.83
C HIS A 48 6.58 -20.75 -3.29
N THR A 49 5.27 -20.78 -3.53
CA THR A 49 4.72 -20.66 -4.89
C THR A 49 4.77 -19.18 -5.30
N ARG A 50 5.09 -18.92 -6.59
CA ARG A 50 5.07 -17.56 -7.13
C ARG A 50 3.66 -16.97 -7.02
N CYS A 51 3.58 -15.68 -6.71
CA CYS A 51 2.29 -14.99 -6.58
C CYS A 51 1.40 -15.18 -7.81
N VAL A 52 1.97 -15.01 -9.01
CA VAL A 52 1.25 -15.17 -10.29
C VAL A 52 0.58 -16.53 -10.44
N VAL A 53 1.15 -17.61 -9.92
CA VAL A 53 0.60 -18.98 -10.09
C VAL A 53 -0.76 -19.09 -9.38
N CYS A 54 -0.88 -18.59 -8.16
CA CYS A 54 -2.15 -18.61 -7.43
C CYS A 54 -3.08 -17.48 -7.87
N HIS A 55 -2.53 -16.28 -8.09
CA HIS A 55 -3.33 -15.08 -8.34
C HIS A 55 -3.80 -14.92 -9.80
N SER A 56 -3.32 -15.72 -10.74
CA SER A 56 -3.88 -15.74 -12.10
C SER A 56 -5.07 -16.70 -12.27
N ASP A 57 -5.27 -17.64 -11.35
CA ASP A 57 -6.32 -18.67 -11.43
C ASP A 57 -7.39 -18.53 -10.33
N SER A 58 -7.14 -17.73 -9.30
CA SER A 58 -8.06 -17.58 -8.17
C SER A 58 -9.15 -16.54 -8.45
N ASN A 59 -10.34 -16.75 -7.88
CA ASN A 59 -11.46 -15.80 -7.90
C ASN A 59 -11.41 -14.82 -6.72
N ASN A 60 -10.23 -14.54 -6.16
CA ASN A 60 -10.10 -13.56 -5.10
C ASN A 60 -9.95 -12.13 -5.65
N ASN A 61 -9.98 -11.15 -4.75
CA ASN A 61 -9.90 -9.73 -5.12
C ASN A 61 -8.53 -9.32 -5.70
N PHE A 62 -7.50 -10.15 -5.57
CA PHE A 62 -6.21 -9.95 -6.20
C PHE A 62 -6.05 -10.91 -7.37
N HIS A 63 -6.49 -10.49 -8.55
CA HIS A 63 -6.41 -11.28 -9.77
C HIS A 63 -5.40 -10.67 -10.73
N LEU A 64 -4.34 -11.44 -11.05
CA LEU A 64 -3.30 -11.07 -12.01
C LEU A 64 -3.61 -11.68 -13.38
N GLU A 65 -3.18 -11.01 -14.43
CA GLU A 65 -3.23 -11.53 -15.79
C GLU A 65 -2.43 -12.84 -15.90
N LYS A 66 -2.93 -13.80 -16.69
CA LYS A 66 -2.17 -15.01 -17.01
C LYS A 66 -1.00 -14.69 -17.91
N LEU A 67 0.14 -15.32 -17.64
CA LEU A 67 1.27 -15.29 -18.57
C LEU A 67 0.90 -16.07 -19.84
N GLY A 68 1.31 -15.56 -20.97
CA GLY A 68 1.19 -16.29 -22.24
C GLY A 68 2.02 -17.58 -22.22
N PRO A 69 1.74 -18.55 -23.12
CA PRO A 69 2.53 -19.78 -23.23
C PRO A 69 4.02 -19.47 -23.42
N GLY A 70 4.86 -19.99 -22.52
CA GLY A 70 6.31 -19.79 -22.56
C GLY A 70 6.80 -18.39 -22.17
N ALA A 71 5.89 -17.46 -21.80
CA ALA A 71 6.27 -16.14 -21.36
C ALA A 71 6.73 -16.14 -19.89
N ASN A 72 7.76 -15.35 -19.60
CA ASN A 72 8.29 -15.12 -18.26
C ASN A 72 7.99 -13.70 -17.74
N ALA A 73 7.31 -12.88 -18.54
CA ALA A 73 6.89 -11.54 -18.21
C ALA A 73 5.54 -11.21 -18.89
N TRP A 74 4.83 -10.24 -18.35
CA TRP A 74 3.61 -9.69 -18.96
C TRP A 74 3.94 -8.70 -20.07
N THR A 75 3.03 -8.57 -21.04
CA THR A 75 3.03 -7.45 -21.98
C THR A 75 2.75 -6.14 -21.23
N ASP A 76 3.07 -5.00 -21.84
CA ASP A 76 2.81 -3.69 -21.20
C ASP A 76 1.31 -3.49 -20.90
N GLU A 77 0.46 -3.96 -21.81
CA GLU A 77 -0.99 -3.89 -21.63
C GLU A 77 -1.48 -4.75 -20.44
N GLN A 78 -0.98 -5.97 -20.30
CA GLN A 78 -1.27 -6.83 -19.15
C GLN A 78 -0.76 -6.21 -17.85
N SER A 79 0.44 -5.62 -17.86
CA SER A 79 1.03 -4.93 -16.71
C SER A 79 0.20 -3.74 -16.26
N ARG A 80 -0.40 -2.98 -17.18
CA ARG A 80 -1.30 -1.89 -16.84
C ARG A 80 -2.57 -2.40 -16.16
N ARG A 81 -3.18 -3.47 -16.66
CA ARG A 81 -4.33 -4.09 -15.99
C ARG A 81 -3.97 -4.64 -14.61
N ASN A 82 -2.81 -5.25 -14.47
CA ASN A 82 -2.30 -5.71 -13.18
C ASN A 82 -2.07 -4.53 -12.21
N PHE A 83 -1.51 -3.43 -12.69
CA PHE A 83 -1.34 -2.20 -11.88
C PHE A 83 -2.68 -1.68 -11.36
N GLU A 84 -3.70 -1.60 -12.22
CA GLU A 84 -5.05 -1.16 -11.82
C GLU A 84 -5.68 -2.10 -10.78
N MET A 85 -5.42 -3.41 -10.90
CA MET A 85 -5.86 -4.40 -9.92
C MET A 85 -5.12 -4.23 -8.59
N VAL A 86 -3.80 -4.10 -8.62
CA VAL A 86 -2.96 -3.89 -7.43
C VAL A 86 -3.34 -2.60 -6.71
N ALA A 87 -3.64 -1.52 -7.45
CA ALA A 87 -4.06 -0.25 -6.86
C ALA A 87 -5.30 -0.37 -5.97
N LYS A 88 -6.21 -1.33 -6.25
CA LYS A 88 -7.40 -1.59 -5.41
C LYS A 88 -7.06 -2.19 -4.04
N LEU A 89 -5.87 -2.74 -3.88
CA LEU A 89 -5.39 -3.36 -2.64
C LEU A 89 -4.58 -2.39 -1.78
N VAL A 90 -4.46 -1.13 -2.22
CA VAL A 90 -3.58 -0.14 -1.62
C VAL A 90 -4.38 1.02 -1.03
N ASN A 91 -4.15 1.30 0.23
CA ASN A 91 -4.47 2.59 0.85
C ASN A 91 -3.22 3.46 0.73
N ALA A 92 -3.16 4.30 -0.30
CA ALA A 92 -1.97 5.06 -0.64
C ALA A 92 -1.48 5.94 0.52
N GLY A 93 -0.22 5.77 0.91
CA GLY A 93 0.40 6.39 2.07
C GLY A 93 0.22 5.61 3.39
N ASP A 94 -0.49 4.46 3.37
CA ASP A 94 -0.74 3.67 4.57
C ASP A 94 -0.47 2.17 4.31
N PRO A 95 0.79 1.74 4.44
CA PRO A 95 1.15 0.33 4.26
C PRO A 95 0.53 -0.61 5.30
N GLU A 96 0.26 -0.13 6.52
CA GLU A 96 -0.28 -0.97 7.59
C GLU A 96 -1.77 -1.32 7.38
N SER A 97 -2.48 -0.57 6.56
CA SER A 97 -3.87 -0.85 6.18
C SER A 97 -4.03 -1.33 4.73
N SER A 98 -2.93 -1.47 3.99
CA SER A 98 -2.93 -1.95 2.61
C SER A 98 -2.92 -3.46 2.54
N LEU A 99 -3.91 -4.07 1.86
CA LEU A 99 -3.98 -5.52 1.69
C LEU A 99 -2.76 -6.07 0.94
N LEU A 100 -2.18 -5.26 0.04
CA LEU A 100 -0.98 -5.63 -0.72
C LEU A 100 0.22 -5.96 0.17
N THR A 101 0.39 -5.26 1.27
CA THR A 101 1.50 -5.43 2.22
C THR A 101 1.14 -6.37 3.37
N GLN A 102 -0.12 -6.38 3.82
CA GLN A 102 -0.53 -7.10 5.01
C GLN A 102 -0.85 -8.58 4.76
N HIS A 103 -1.46 -8.93 3.62
CA HIS A 103 -1.82 -10.31 3.34
C HIS A 103 -0.61 -11.25 3.18
N PRO A 104 0.43 -10.90 2.43
CA PRO A 104 1.58 -11.79 2.23
C PRO A 104 2.60 -11.78 3.38
N LEU A 105 2.46 -10.88 4.36
CA LEU A 105 3.33 -10.79 5.53
C LEU A 105 2.95 -11.83 6.58
N ALA A 106 3.95 -12.42 7.24
CA ALA A 106 3.74 -13.37 8.34
C ALA A 106 2.94 -12.71 9.49
N PRO A 107 1.97 -13.42 10.09
CA PRO A 107 1.19 -12.91 11.23
C PRO A 107 2.08 -12.47 12.40
N GLU A 108 3.18 -13.18 12.64
CA GLU A 108 4.15 -12.87 13.69
C GLU A 108 4.89 -11.56 13.45
N ALA A 109 4.93 -11.10 12.18
CA ALA A 109 5.47 -9.80 11.78
C ALA A 109 4.39 -8.70 11.70
N GLY A 110 3.14 -9.02 12.05
CA GLY A 110 2.01 -8.10 12.03
C GLY A 110 1.14 -8.20 10.77
N GLY A 111 1.34 -9.25 9.96
CA GLY A 111 0.50 -9.51 8.78
C GLY A 111 -0.85 -10.16 9.13
N HIS A 112 -1.68 -10.37 8.12
CA HIS A 112 -2.98 -11.02 8.29
C HIS A 112 -2.84 -12.54 8.52
N ALA A 113 -3.64 -13.07 9.44
CA ALA A 113 -3.64 -14.50 9.78
C ALA A 113 -4.12 -15.40 8.62
N PHE A 114 -4.91 -14.86 7.70
CA PHE A 114 -5.60 -15.63 6.66
C PHE A 114 -5.10 -15.25 5.26
N HIS A 115 -4.00 -15.85 4.84
CA HIS A 115 -3.56 -15.86 3.45
C HIS A 115 -3.34 -17.31 3.03
N SER A 116 -4.24 -17.88 2.25
CA SER A 116 -4.21 -19.30 1.86
C SER A 116 -2.96 -19.71 1.06
N GLY A 117 -2.29 -18.76 0.41
CA GLY A 117 -0.98 -18.92 -0.23
C GLY A 117 0.20 -18.96 0.74
N GLY A 118 -0.06 -18.87 2.04
CA GLY A 118 0.96 -18.81 3.09
C GLY A 118 1.66 -17.45 3.18
N ARG A 119 2.56 -17.36 4.12
CA ARG A 119 3.43 -16.19 4.30
C ARG A 119 4.47 -16.13 3.17
N GLN A 120 4.55 -15.04 2.45
CA GLN A 120 5.56 -14.80 1.42
C GLN A 120 6.75 -14.02 1.96
N PHE A 121 6.51 -13.24 3.04
CA PHE A 121 7.49 -12.42 3.73
C PHE A 121 7.48 -12.76 5.22
N GLU A 122 8.59 -13.30 5.73
CA GLU A 122 8.73 -13.71 7.13
C GLU A 122 8.84 -12.52 8.08
N SER A 123 9.30 -11.37 7.58
CA SER A 123 9.46 -10.16 8.38
C SER A 123 9.39 -8.89 7.55
N LYS A 124 9.20 -7.75 8.22
CA LYS A 124 9.27 -6.42 7.62
C LYS A 124 10.68 -6.03 7.13
N ASN A 125 11.69 -6.86 7.38
CA ASN A 125 13.06 -6.68 6.89
C ASN A 125 13.28 -7.27 5.49
N ASP A 126 12.33 -8.04 4.94
CA ASP A 126 12.40 -8.58 3.58
C ASP A 126 12.43 -7.41 2.57
N GLU A 127 13.38 -7.45 1.61
CA GLU A 127 13.59 -6.36 0.65
C GLU A 127 12.42 -6.21 -0.33
N ASP A 128 11.78 -7.33 -0.71
CA ASP A 128 10.59 -7.28 -1.56
C ASP A 128 9.41 -6.66 -0.78
N TRP A 129 9.25 -7.00 0.50
CA TRP A 129 8.23 -6.38 1.33
C TRP A 129 8.45 -4.86 1.48
N LYS A 130 9.70 -4.43 1.72
CA LYS A 130 10.06 -3.00 1.74
C LYS A 130 9.78 -2.31 0.41
N THR A 131 9.97 -3.01 -0.71
CA THR A 131 9.64 -2.49 -2.04
C THR A 131 8.13 -2.27 -2.20
N LEU A 132 7.29 -3.19 -1.70
CA LEU A 132 5.83 -2.99 -1.67
C LEU A 132 5.44 -1.80 -0.79
N VAL A 133 6.06 -1.64 0.38
CA VAL A 133 5.86 -0.48 1.26
C VAL A 133 6.25 0.83 0.57
N ALA A 134 7.39 0.86 -0.10
CA ALA A 134 7.82 2.05 -0.85
C ALA A 134 6.81 2.41 -1.95
N PHE A 135 6.28 1.43 -2.67
CA PHE A 135 5.23 1.63 -3.67
C PHE A 135 3.96 2.23 -3.05
N VAL A 136 3.47 1.66 -1.94
CA VAL A 136 2.29 2.18 -1.22
C VAL A 136 2.50 3.62 -0.77
N ASN A 137 3.71 3.97 -0.37
CA ASN A 137 4.10 5.34 0.02
C ASN A 137 4.36 6.27 -1.16
N GLY A 138 4.11 5.83 -2.40
CA GLY A 138 4.20 6.66 -3.59
C GLY A 138 5.63 6.87 -4.11
N ALA A 139 6.54 5.92 -3.88
CA ALA A 139 7.86 5.94 -4.48
C ALA A 139 7.79 6.07 -6.01
N LYS A 140 8.73 6.81 -6.58
CA LYS A 140 8.81 7.07 -8.02
C LYS A 140 9.99 6.33 -8.64
N THR A 141 9.84 6.01 -9.91
CA THR A 141 10.99 5.59 -10.73
C THR A 141 11.98 6.76 -10.83
N PRO A 142 13.28 6.53 -10.63
CA PRO A 142 14.31 7.55 -10.85
C PRO A 142 14.30 8.10 -12.27
#